data_a2c2a475db2ee95c3c2da0a5d018ff7c
#
_entry.id   a2c2a475db2ee95c3c2da0a5d018ff7c
#
_cell.length_a   1.000
_cell.length_b   1.000
_cell.length_c   1.000
_cell.angle_alpha   90.00
_cell.angle_beta   90.00
_cell.angle_gamma   90.00
#
_symmetry.space_group_name_H-M   'P 1'
#
loop_
_entity.id
_entity.type
_entity.pdbx_description
1 polymer ?
#
loop_
_entity_poly.entity_id
_entity_poly.type
_entity_poly.pdbx_seq_one_letter_code
_entity_poly.pdbx_strand_id
1 'polypeptide(L)'
;MRLFAGIDGGQSSTVAVVADEAGQILGRGAAGPADEIGASKDSTGLRDALQGALAQACRSARLPVETKFDAIVAGVSGYDGRVYGRSPELPSERAVLMHDTPIAHAGALGGRSGVVVIAGTGSVVYGRNDEGWSCTIGGWGFLFGDEGSAFAIARDALALLMRAQDEDDPSFAAATRAACEFFAMPSLRALVHAFYKGELTRDRLASFAPTAMRFDLLRPIA
;
A
#
# COMPACT_ATOMS: atom_id res chain seq x y z
N MET A 1 25.30 18.51 12.17
CA MET A 1 23.89 18.26 11.81
C MET A 1 23.74 16.76 11.57
N ARG A 2 22.94 16.10 12.36
CA ARG A 2 22.61 14.69 12.18
C ARG A 2 21.50 14.56 11.15
N LEU A 3 21.58 13.52 10.33
CA LEU A 3 20.61 13.26 9.28
C LEU A 3 19.94 11.92 9.48
N PHE A 4 18.66 11.87 9.24
CA PHE A 4 17.80 10.70 9.37
C PHE A 4 17.02 10.49 8.08
N ALA A 5 16.72 9.25 7.75
CA ALA A 5 15.85 8.93 6.65
C ALA A 5 14.76 7.92 7.04
N GLY A 6 13.56 8.15 6.55
CA GLY A 6 12.44 7.23 6.61
C GLY A 6 12.01 6.84 5.21
N ILE A 7 11.75 5.55 4.99
CA ILE A 7 11.32 5.03 3.68
C ILE A 7 10.08 4.18 3.88
N ASP A 8 9.04 4.45 3.11
CA ASP A 8 7.80 3.68 3.02
C ASP A 8 7.75 3.00 1.65
N GLY A 9 7.98 1.70 1.64
CA GLY A 9 8.01 0.86 0.46
C GLY A 9 6.73 0.06 0.29
N GLY A 10 5.80 0.60 -0.49
CA GLY A 10 4.51 -0.01 -0.76
C GLY A 10 4.49 -0.88 -2.01
N GLN A 11 3.35 -1.55 -2.22
CA GLN A 11 3.11 -2.39 -3.42
C GLN A 11 2.99 -1.58 -4.72
N SER A 12 2.62 -0.30 -4.64
CA SER A 12 2.41 0.56 -5.82
C SER A 12 3.51 1.60 -5.99
N SER A 13 4.11 2.05 -4.89
CA SER A 13 5.15 3.09 -4.90
C SER A 13 5.96 3.06 -3.62
N THR A 14 7.14 3.67 -3.69
CA THR A 14 8.04 3.88 -2.54
C THR A 14 8.24 5.37 -2.33
N VAL A 15 8.16 5.83 -1.08
CA VAL A 15 8.41 7.22 -0.71
C VAL A 15 9.51 7.28 0.33
N ALA A 16 10.47 8.20 0.16
CA ALA A 16 11.51 8.47 1.13
C ALA A 16 11.46 9.93 1.60
N VAL A 17 11.80 10.14 2.87
CA VAL A 17 12.00 11.47 3.44
C VAL A 17 13.37 11.53 4.10
N VAL A 18 14.03 12.69 3.98
CA VAL A 18 15.25 13.02 4.71
C VAL A 18 14.93 14.15 5.67
N ALA A 19 15.34 14.00 6.92
CA ALA A 19 15.13 15.00 7.97
C ALA A 19 16.40 15.22 8.79
N ASP A 20 16.45 16.36 9.49
CA ASP A 20 17.49 16.67 10.48
C ASP A 20 17.11 16.21 11.90
N GLU A 21 18.00 16.48 12.86
CA GLU A 21 17.78 16.16 14.27
C GLU A 21 16.65 16.91 14.94
N ALA A 22 16.15 18.00 14.33
CA ALA A 22 14.98 18.74 14.81
C ALA A 22 13.66 18.18 14.23
N GLY A 23 13.75 17.15 13.35
CA GLY A 23 12.60 16.57 12.66
C GLY A 23 12.14 17.41 11.45
N GLN A 24 12.91 18.41 11.04
CA GLN A 24 12.60 19.19 9.85
C GLN A 24 12.86 18.35 8.61
N ILE A 25 11.84 18.21 7.75
CA ILE A 25 11.98 17.52 6.48
C ILE A 25 12.77 18.39 5.51
N LEU A 26 13.93 17.89 5.10
CA LEU A 26 14.85 18.55 4.17
C LEU A 26 14.56 18.17 2.71
N GLY A 27 14.12 16.95 2.47
CA GLY A 27 13.83 16.47 1.12
C GLY A 27 12.90 15.28 1.09
N ARG A 28 12.26 15.08 -0.08
CA ARG A 28 11.37 13.96 -0.37
C ARG A 28 11.75 13.34 -1.70
N GLY A 29 11.57 12.03 -1.80
CA GLY A 29 11.78 11.29 -3.03
C GLY A 29 10.75 10.18 -3.19
N ALA A 30 10.56 9.73 -4.43
CA ALA A 30 9.68 8.65 -4.77
C ALA A 30 10.33 7.69 -5.79
N ALA A 31 9.89 6.43 -5.76
CA ALA A 31 10.31 5.41 -6.71
C ALA A 31 9.15 4.44 -6.98
N GLY A 32 9.38 3.42 -7.79
CA GLY A 32 8.44 2.35 -8.06
C GLY A 32 8.12 1.48 -6.85
N PRO A 33 7.39 0.38 -7.06
CA PRO A 33 7.00 -0.55 -6.00
C PRO A 33 8.20 -1.24 -5.36
N ALA A 34 8.11 -1.52 -4.06
CA ALA A 34 9.11 -2.23 -3.26
C ALA A 34 8.62 -3.61 -2.78
N ASP A 35 7.54 -4.12 -3.37
CA ASP A 35 6.96 -5.41 -3.00
C ASP A 35 7.91 -6.56 -3.35
N GLU A 36 8.18 -7.42 -2.37
CA GLU A 36 9.03 -8.60 -2.51
C GLU A 36 8.23 -9.91 -2.56
N ILE A 37 6.91 -9.86 -2.45
CA ILE A 37 6.08 -11.08 -2.46
C ILE A 37 6.24 -11.80 -3.82
N GLY A 38 6.80 -13.01 -3.77
CA GLY A 38 7.07 -13.80 -4.97
C GLY A 38 8.30 -13.37 -5.78
N ALA A 39 9.14 -12.48 -5.26
CA ALA A 39 10.36 -12.06 -5.92
C ALA A 39 11.36 -13.21 -6.07
N SER A 40 12.06 -13.26 -7.22
CA SER A 40 13.16 -14.19 -7.43
C SER A 40 14.43 -13.71 -6.70
N LYS A 41 15.38 -14.63 -6.46
CA LYS A 41 16.67 -14.31 -5.81
C LYS A 41 17.49 -13.23 -6.55
N ASP A 42 17.27 -13.06 -7.83
CA ASP A 42 17.96 -12.06 -8.65
C ASP A 42 17.17 -10.77 -8.82
N SER A 43 15.98 -10.68 -8.24
CA SER A 43 15.17 -9.47 -8.27
C SER A 43 15.94 -8.30 -7.63
N THR A 44 15.91 -7.17 -8.32
CA THR A 44 16.47 -5.90 -7.79
C THR A 44 15.39 -4.92 -7.37
N GLY A 45 14.10 -5.32 -7.46
CA GLY A 45 12.95 -4.44 -7.28
C GLY A 45 12.97 -3.68 -5.95
N LEU A 46 13.08 -4.41 -4.83
CA LEU A 46 13.17 -3.80 -3.50
C LEU A 46 14.36 -2.83 -3.39
N ARG A 47 15.56 -3.32 -3.76
CA ARG A 47 16.78 -2.51 -3.70
C ARG A 47 16.64 -1.23 -4.52
N ASP A 48 16.22 -1.35 -5.77
CA ASP A 48 16.15 -0.22 -6.70
C ASP A 48 15.07 0.78 -6.27
N ALA A 49 13.96 0.31 -5.70
CA ALA A 49 12.91 1.15 -5.15
C ALA A 49 13.39 1.95 -3.92
N LEU A 50 13.97 1.29 -2.91
CA LEU A 50 14.42 1.96 -1.68
C LEU A 50 15.58 2.93 -1.97
N GLN A 51 16.60 2.48 -2.71
CA GLN A 51 17.76 3.31 -3.05
C GLN A 51 17.38 4.44 -4.00
N GLY A 52 16.48 4.20 -4.96
CA GLY A 52 15.99 5.21 -5.90
C GLY A 52 15.21 6.32 -5.19
N ALA A 53 14.30 5.96 -4.27
CA ALA A 53 13.54 6.93 -3.48
C ALA A 53 14.47 7.75 -2.57
N LEU A 54 15.41 7.10 -1.88
CA LEU A 54 16.38 7.78 -1.01
C LEU A 54 17.29 8.73 -1.81
N ALA A 55 17.81 8.29 -2.95
CA ALA A 55 18.64 9.13 -3.82
C ALA A 55 17.87 10.37 -4.31
N GLN A 56 16.59 10.22 -4.65
CA GLN A 56 15.76 11.36 -5.03
C GLN A 56 15.51 12.30 -3.84
N ALA A 57 15.28 11.76 -2.63
CA ALA A 57 15.13 12.57 -1.42
C ALA A 57 16.39 13.37 -1.11
N CYS A 58 17.59 12.77 -1.26
CA CYS A 58 18.88 13.47 -1.14
C CYS A 58 18.98 14.61 -2.15
N ARG A 59 18.69 14.36 -3.42
CA ARG A 59 18.69 15.42 -4.45
C ARG A 59 17.74 16.57 -4.10
N SER A 60 16.53 16.25 -3.65
CA SER A 60 15.54 17.23 -3.21
C SER A 60 16.02 18.06 -2.02
N ALA A 61 16.78 17.45 -1.11
CA ALA A 61 17.43 18.09 0.04
C ALA A 61 18.72 18.83 -0.34
N ARG A 62 19.17 18.81 -1.60
CA ARG A 62 20.47 19.31 -2.07
C ARG A 62 21.66 18.65 -1.37
N LEU A 63 21.51 17.37 -1.01
CA LEU A 63 22.56 16.55 -0.42
C LEU A 63 23.19 15.63 -1.48
N PRO A 64 24.46 15.27 -1.35
CA PRO A 64 25.07 14.22 -2.15
C PRO A 64 24.30 12.89 -2.03
N VAL A 65 24.25 12.11 -3.09
CA VAL A 65 23.57 10.80 -3.08
C VAL A 65 24.27 9.82 -2.13
N GLU A 66 25.57 9.99 -1.92
CA GLU A 66 26.42 9.21 -1.02
C GLU A 66 26.35 9.65 0.45
N THR A 67 25.42 10.56 0.78
CA THR A 67 25.22 11.04 2.15
C THR A 67 24.99 9.86 3.10
N LYS A 68 25.75 9.84 4.20
CA LYS A 68 25.55 8.91 5.29
C LYS A 68 24.56 9.48 6.30
N PHE A 69 23.72 8.61 6.83
CA PHE A 69 22.68 8.93 7.79
C PHE A 69 23.01 8.37 9.17
N ASP A 70 22.59 9.06 10.21
CA ASP A 70 22.70 8.57 11.60
C ASP A 70 21.76 7.36 11.83
N ALA A 71 20.59 7.38 11.22
CA ALA A 71 19.71 6.21 11.15
C ALA A 71 18.84 6.25 9.90
N ILE A 72 18.50 5.05 9.39
CA ILE A 72 17.54 4.84 8.32
C ILE A 72 16.53 3.79 8.81
N VAL A 73 15.25 4.08 8.67
CA VAL A 73 14.18 3.09 8.86
C VAL A 73 13.42 2.95 7.56
N ALA A 74 13.35 1.74 7.05
CA ALA A 74 12.58 1.39 5.87
C ALA A 74 11.49 0.37 6.24
N GLY A 75 10.23 0.76 6.09
CA GLY A 75 9.09 -0.15 6.18
C GLY A 75 8.71 -0.63 4.80
N VAL A 76 8.50 -1.91 4.65
CA VAL A 76 8.19 -2.54 3.36
C VAL A 76 6.94 -3.39 3.49
N SER A 77 5.99 -3.18 2.60
CA SER A 77 4.77 -3.97 2.53
C SER A 77 5.11 -5.43 2.23
N GLY A 78 4.51 -6.35 3.00
CA GLY A 78 4.78 -7.79 2.86
C GLY A 78 6.13 -8.27 3.38
N TYR A 79 6.95 -7.44 4.00
CA TYR A 79 8.22 -7.86 4.60
C TYR A 79 7.99 -8.75 5.83
N ASP A 80 8.52 -9.97 5.78
CA ASP A 80 8.37 -11.02 6.80
C ASP A 80 9.67 -11.27 7.61
N GLY A 81 10.62 -10.35 7.54
CA GLY A 81 11.95 -10.48 8.17
C GLY A 81 13.02 -11.00 7.21
N ARG A 82 12.70 -11.21 5.94
CA ARG A 82 13.63 -11.70 4.91
C ARG A 82 13.59 -10.84 3.66
N VAL A 83 14.71 -10.72 3.00
CA VAL A 83 14.81 -10.16 1.65
C VAL A 83 14.98 -11.34 0.69
N TYR A 84 14.09 -11.49 -0.27
CA TYR A 84 14.10 -12.57 -1.25
C TYR A 84 15.00 -12.27 -2.45
N GLY A 85 15.03 -11.01 -2.87
CA GLY A 85 15.90 -10.53 -3.96
C GLY A 85 17.25 -10.02 -3.48
N ARG A 86 17.79 -9.03 -4.18
CA ARG A 86 19.04 -8.35 -3.81
C ARG A 86 18.79 -7.40 -2.64
N SER A 87 19.56 -7.58 -1.57
CA SER A 87 19.47 -6.73 -0.38
C SER A 87 19.75 -5.26 -0.71
N PRO A 88 18.96 -4.32 -0.17
CA PRO A 88 19.23 -2.90 -0.32
C PRO A 88 20.46 -2.50 0.50
N GLU A 89 21.31 -1.65 -0.10
CA GLU A 89 22.41 -0.99 0.61
C GLU A 89 21.93 0.37 1.08
N LEU A 90 21.69 0.51 2.37
CA LEU A 90 21.25 1.76 2.98
C LEU A 90 22.46 2.40 3.70
N PRO A 91 22.81 3.67 3.39
CA PRO A 91 24.05 4.30 3.85
C PRO A 91 23.97 4.76 5.32
N SER A 92 23.80 3.81 6.25
CA SER A 92 23.78 4.02 7.69
C SER A 92 24.20 2.75 8.43
N GLU A 93 24.94 2.91 9.53
CA GLU A 93 25.25 1.81 10.46
C GLU A 93 24.02 1.37 11.27
N ARG A 94 22.99 2.24 11.35
CA ARG A 94 21.70 1.98 12.01
C ARG A 94 20.59 1.93 10.98
N ALA A 95 20.75 1.11 9.97
CA ALA A 95 19.68 0.85 9.01
C ALA A 95 18.81 -0.30 9.50
N VAL A 96 17.49 -0.08 9.54
CA VAL A 96 16.49 -1.07 9.93
C VAL A 96 15.51 -1.24 8.79
N LEU A 97 15.34 -2.49 8.36
CA LEU A 97 14.29 -2.92 7.44
C LEU A 97 13.23 -3.67 8.25
N MET A 98 11.96 -3.28 8.10
CA MET A 98 10.85 -3.87 8.84
C MET A 98 9.57 -3.86 8.01
N HIS A 99 8.49 -4.45 8.52
CA HIS A 99 7.17 -4.30 7.93
C HIS A 99 6.71 -2.83 7.95
N ASP A 100 5.87 -2.42 7.02
CA ASP A 100 5.39 -1.04 6.87
C ASP A 100 4.48 -0.57 8.02
N THR A 101 3.75 -1.48 8.68
CA THR A 101 2.78 -1.13 9.73
C THR A 101 3.37 -0.41 10.94
N PRO A 102 4.56 -0.79 11.49
CA PRO A 102 5.18 -0.04 12.59
C PRO A 102 5.57 1.38 12.21
N ILE A 103 6.04 1.62 10.98
CA ILE A 103 6.38 2.98 10.55
C ILE A 103 5.15 3.84 10.32
N ALA A 104 4.07 3.27 9.76
CA ALA A 104 2.79 3.94 9.62
C ALA A 104 2.21 4.33 11.00
N HIS A 105 2.29 3.43 11.99
CA HIS A 105 1.90 3.71 13.37
C HIS A 105 2.75 4.84 13.98
N ALA A 106 4.08 4.78 13.82
CA ALA A 106 4.97 5.81 14.32
C ALA A 106 4.68 7.18 13.68
N GLY A 107 4.40 7.20 12.37
CA GLY A 107 4.05 8.42 11.65
C GLY A 107 2.70 9.01 12.10
N ALA A 108 1.68 8.16 12.28
CA ALA A 108 0.34 8.60 12.66
C ALA A 108 0.26 9.08 14.14
N LEU A 109 0.96 8.39 15.05
CA LEU A 109 0.85 8.62 16.48
C LEU A 109 2.09 9.27 17.11
N GLY A 110 3.10 9.62 16.32
CA GLY A 110 4.35 10.21 16.83
C GLY A 110 5.09 9.29 17.79
N GLY A 111 5.00 7.97 17.59
CA GLY A 111 5.63 6.96 18.43
C GLY A 111 4.88 6.66 19.74
N ARG A 112 3.73 7.32 20.00
CA ARG A 112 2.88 7.04 21.17
C ARG A 112 2.16 5.72 21.01
N SER A 113 1.70 5.13 22.11
CA SER A 113 0.79 3.98 22.11
C SER A 113 -0.54 4.30 21.43
N GLY A 114 -1.20 3.26 20.92
CA GLY A 114 -2.49 3.37 20.25
C GLY A 114 -2.65 2.36 19.12
N VAL A 115 -3.74 2.51 18.38
CA VAL A 115 -4.10 1.65 17.25
C VAL A 115 -4.20 2.48 16.00
N VAL A 116 -3.66 1.96 14.90
CA VAL A 116 -3.77 2.54 13.57
C VAL A 116 -4.45 1.54 12.65
N VAL A 117 -5.44 2.00 11.91
CA VAL A 117 -6.10 1.26 10.83
C VAL A 117 -5.57 1.80 9.51
N ILE A 118 -4.95 0.94 8.73
CA ILE A 118 -4.49 1.24 7.38
C ILE A 118 -5.50 0.60 6.44
N ALA A 119 -6.22 1.42 5.67
CA ALA A 119 -7.21 0.97 4.71
C ALA A 119 -7.00 1.72 3.38
N GLY A 120 -6.34 1.05 2.47
CA GLY A 120 -6.08 1.48 1.10
C GLY A 120 -6.58 0.44 0.11
N THR A 121 -5.76 0.04 -0.85
CA THR A 121 -6.04 -1.11 -1.74
C THR A 121 -6.23 -2.40 -0.94
N GLY A 122 -5.42 -2.63 0.11
CA GLY A 122 -5.61 -3.65 1.14
C GLY A 122 -5.92 -3.02 2.49
N SER A 123 -6.05 -3.85 3.56
CA SER A 123 -6.26 -3.37 4.91
C SER A 123 -5.46 -4.14 5.95
N VAL A 124 -5.03 -3.42 6.99
CA VAL A 124 -4.34 -3.99 8.15
C VAL A 124 -4.52 -3.08 9.35
N VAL A 125 -4.63 -3.66 10.54
CA VAL A 125 -4.67 -2.95 11.81
C VAL A 125 -3.39 -3.24 12.57
N TYR A 126 -2.75 -2.21 13.11
CA TYR A 126 -1.58 -2.34 13.95
C TYR A 126 -1.79 -1.58 15.25
N GLY A 127 -1.52 -2.25 16.37
CA GLY A 127 -1.60 -1.64 17.69
C GLY A 127 -0.31 -1.83 18.48
N ARG A 128 0.00 -0.82 19.31
CA ARG A 128 1.11 -0.86 20.27
C ARG A 128 0.68 -0.22 21.58
N ASN A 129 1.01 -0.86 22.71
CA ASN A 129 0.77 -0.31 24.05
C ASN A 129 2.00 0.42 24.63
N ASP A 130 1.83 1.03 25.80
CA ASP A 130 2.91 1.78 26.48
C ASP A 130 4.07 0.88 26.96
N GLU A 131 3.82 -0.40 27.15
CA GLU A 131 4.81 -1.41 27.54
C GLU A 131 5.65 -1.89 26.34
N GLY A 132 5.32 -1.43 25.12
CA GLY A 132 5.99 -1.80 23.89
C GLY A 132 5.49 -3.09 23.24
N TRP A 133 4.49 -3.76 23.84
CA TRP A 133 3.82 -4.89 23.19
C TRP A 133 3.03 -4.39 21.97
N SER A 134 3.11 -5.13 20.88
CA SER A 134 2.41 -4.78 19.65
C SER A 134 1.78 -6.00 18.98
N CYS A 135 0.71 -5.76 18.23
CA CYS A 135 0.07 -6.79 17.41
C CYS A 135 -0.37 -6.23 16.07
N THR A 136 -0.45 -7.13 15.10
CA THR A 136 -1.00 -6.87 13.78
C THR A 136 -2.23 -7.75 13.59
N ILE A 137 -3.32 -7.18 13.07
CA ILE A 137 -4.56 -7.89 12.75
C ILE A 137 -4.89 -7.62 11.29
N GLY A 138 -5.24 -8.65 10.54
CA GLY A 138 -5.45 -8.56 9.08
C GLY A 138 -4.14 -8.56 8.29
N GLY A 139 -4.15 -7.97 7.10
CA GLY A 139 -2.97 -7.94 6.23
C GLY A 139 -2.64 -9.27 5.56
N TRP A 140 -3.62 -10.20 5.48
CA TRP A 140 -3.46 -11.50 4.84
C TRP A 140 -3.58 -11.47 3.33
N GLY A 141 -3.77 -10.26 2.77
CA GLY A 141 -3.96 -10.06 1.35
C GLY A 141 -5.39 -10.33 0.88
N PHE A 142 -5.67 -9.92 -0.34
CA PHE A 142 -7.03 -9.80 -0.89
C PHE A 142 -7.80 -11.12 -1.07
N LEU A 143 -7.12 -12.26 -1.05
CA LEU A 143 -7.76 -13.58 -1.14
C LEU A 143 -8.30 -14.07 0.20
N PHE A 144 -7.62 -13.74 1.31
CA PHE A 144 -7.90 -14.32 2.62
C PHE A 144 -8.15 -13.27 3.70
N GLY A 145 -8.13 -11.97 3.34
CA GLY A 145 -8.29 -10.85 4.25
C GLY A 145 -8.60 -9.58 3.49
N ASP A 146 -8.00 -8.47 3.95
CA ASP A 146 -8.19 -7.12 3.43
C ASP A 146 -9.64 -6.62 3.59
N GLU A 147 -10.38 -7.10 4.61
CA GLU A 147 -11.75 -6.69 4.91
C GLU A 147 -11.82 -5.16 5.11
N GLY A 148 -12.84 -4.53 4.51
CA GLY A 148 -13.03 -3.08 4.55
C GLY A 148 -12.04 -2.27 3.71
N SER A 149 -11.13 -2.92 2.97
CA SER A 149 -10.26 -2.24 2.00
C SER A 149 -11.04 -1.79 0.76
N ALA A 150 -10.45 -0.86 -0.01
CA ALA A 150 -11.03 -0.43 -1.27
C ALA A 150 -11.22 -1.58 -2.27
N PHE A 151 -10.27 -2.56 -2.29
CA PHE A 151 -10.43 -3.75 -3.12
C PHE A 151 -11.61 -4.60 -2.66
N ALA A 152 -11.74 -4.86 -1.35
CA ALA A 152 -12.83 -5.65 -0.82
C ALA A 152 -14.18 -5.00 -1.11
N ILE A 153 -14.31 -3.69 -0.85
CA ILE A 153 -15.53 -2.92 -1.16
C ILE A 153 -15.88 -3.03 -2.64
N ALA A 154 -14.92 -2.81 -3.53
CA ALA A 154 -15.15 -2.89 -4.98
C ALA A 154 -15.52 -4.30 -5.43
N ARG A 155 -14.82 -5.32 -4.94
CA ARG A 155 -15.10 -6.73 -5.22
C ARG A 155 -16.52 -7.12 -4.81
N ASP A 156 -16.89 -6.77 -3.58
CA ASP A 156 -18.18 -7.14 -3.01
C ASP A 156 -19.34 -6.41 -3.71
N ALA A 157 -19.13 -5.12 -4.03
CA ALA A 157 -20.06 -4.37 -4.85
C ALA A 157 -20.26 -4.99 -6.24
N LEU A 158 -19.17 -5.35 -6.93
CA LEU A 158 -19.26 -6.01 -8.24
C LEU A 158 -19.91 -7.40 -8.15
N ALA A 159 -19.64 -8.15 -7.07
CA ALA A 159 -20.30 -9.45 -6.84
C ALA A 159 -21.82 -9.29 -6.66
N LEU A 160 -22.27 -8.24 -5.96
CA LEU A 160 -23.69 -7.90 -5.85
C LEU A 160 -24.32 -7.56 -7.21
N LEU A 161 -23.63 -6.75 -8.03
CA LEU A 161 -24.12 -6.42 -9.38
C LEU A 161 -24.24 -7.65 -10.28
N MET A 162 -23.28 -8.59 -10.19
CA MET A 162 -23.32 -9.82 -10.97
C MET A 162 -24.47 -10.71 -10.53
N ARG A 163 -24.71 -10.83 -9.22
CA ARG A 163 -25.85 -11.57 -8.67
C ARG A 163 -27.19 -10.94 -9.07
N ALA A 164 -27.32 -9.62 -8.97
CA ALA A 164 -28.51 -8.91 -9.41
C ALA A 164 -28.79 -9.10 -10.91
N GLN A 165 -27.73 -9.17 -11.73
CA GLN A 165 -27.87 -9.52 -13.15
C GLN A 165 -28.37 -10.95 -13.37
N ASP A 166 -27.88 -11.92 -12.57
CA ASP A 166 -28.35 -13.32 -12.65
C ASP A 166 -29.82 -13.48 -12.21
N GLU A 167 -30.29 -12.56 -11.33
CA GLU A 167 -31.66 -12.53 -10.81
C GLU A 167 -32.59 -11.60 -11.62
N ASP A 168 -32.10 -10.97 -12.70
CA ASP A 168 -32.83 -9.98 -13.51
C ASP A 168 -33.39 -8.82 -12.65
N ASP A 169 -32.70 -8.38 -11.60
CA ASP A 169 -33.12 -7.31 -10.71
C ASP A 169 -32.84 -5.91 -11.32
N PRO A 170 -33.88 -5.17 -11.76
CA PRO A 170 -33.72 -3.88 -12.40
C PRO A 170 -33.25 -2.77 -11.43
N SER A 171 -33.37 -2.96 -10.12
CA SER A 171 -32.96 -1.94 -9.12
C SER A 171 -31.47 -1.63 -9.19
N PHE A 172 -30.63 -2.55 -9.64
CA PHE A 172 -29.19 -2.40 -9.82
C PHE A 172 -28.78 -1.88 -11.20
N ALA A 173 -29.69 -1.62 -12.13
CA ALA A 173 -29.37 -1.22 -13.51
C ALA A 173 -28.50 0.06 -13.60
N ALA A 174 -28.75 1.04 -12.73
CA ALA A 174 -27.96 2.27 -12.69
C ALA A 174 -26.52 2.02 -12.18
N ALA A 175 -26.37 1.22 -11.14
CA ALA A 175 -25.07 0.87 -10.59
C ALA A 175 -24.25 -0.02 -11.56
N THR A 176 -24.92 -0.96 -12.25
CA THR A 176 -24.32 -1.80 -13.30
C THR A 176 -23.76 -0.96 -14.44
N ARG A 177 -24.54 0.03 -14.91
CA ARG A 177 -24.11 0.98 -15.94
C ARG A 177 -22.89 1.78 -15.48
N ALA A 178 -22.92 2.33 -14.27
CA ALA A 178 -21.81 3.08 -13.70
C ALA A 178 -20.53 2.23 -13.59
N ALA A 179 -20.64 0.96 -13.24
CA ALA A 179 -19.50 0.06 -13.21
C ALA A 179 -18.92 -0.17 -14.61
N CYS A 180 -19.76 -0.48 -15.60
CA CYS A 180 -19.33 -0.68 -16.98
C CYS A 180 -18.65 0.60 -17.56
N GLU A 181 -19.22 1.77 -17.31
CA GLU A 181 -18.64 3.05 -17.72
C GLU A 181 -17.30 3.33 -17.04
N PHE A 182 -17.22 3.10 -15.71
CA PHE A 182 -16.00 3.31 -14.95
C PHE A 182 -14.82 2.49 -15.46
N PHE A 183 -15.07 1.23 -15.80
CA PHE A 183 -14.03 0.35 -16.32
C PHE A 183 -13.87 0.41 -17.84
N ALA A 184 -14.70 1.17 -18.54
CA ALA A 184 -14.78 1.20 -20.00
C ALA A 184 -15.02 -0.20 -20.60
N MET A 185 -15.89 -0.99 -19.96
CA MET A 185 -16.20 -2.36 -20.37
C MET A 185 -17.65 -2.45 -20.87
N PRO A 186 -17.91 -3.26 -21.92
CA PRO A 186 -19.25 -3.37 -22.48
C PRO A 186 -20.24 -4.14 -21.57
N SER A 187 -19.74 -4.90 -20.60
CA SER A 187 -20.54 -5.69 -19.67
C SER A 187 -19.74 -6.11 -18.44
N LEU A 188 -20.44 -6.53 -17.37
CA LEU A 188 -19.80 -7.13 -16.19
C LEU A 188 -19.02 -8.41 -16.54
N ARG A 189 -19.49 -9.21 -17.52
CA ARG A 189 -18.78 -10.40 -17.99
C ARG A 189 -17.44 -10.04 -18.64
N ALA A 190 -17.39 -8.97 -19.44
CA ALA A 190 -16.15 -8.50 -20.03
C ALA A 190 -15.14 -8.01 -18.97
N LEU A 191 -15.64 -7.34 -17.92
CA LEU A 191 -14.82 -6.91 -16.77
C LEU A 191 -14.17 -8.12 -16.06
N VAL A 192 -14.96 -9.17 -15.78
CA VAL A 192 -14.43 -10.41 -15.18
C VAL A 192 -13.34 -11.03 -16.05
N HIS A 193 -13.58 -11.12 -17.35
CA HIS A 193 -12.58 -11.69 -18.27
C HIS A 193 -11.30 -10.85 -18.31
N ALA A 194 -11.40 -9.51 -18.30
CA ALA A 194 -10.25 -8.62 -18.28
C ALA A 194 -9.41 -8.81 -17.00
N PHE A 195 -10.08 -9.00 -15.85
CA PHE A 195 -9.38 -9.25 -14.59
C PHE A 195 -8.62 -10.58 -14.61
N TYR A 196 -9.27 -11.68 -15.04
CA TYR A 196 -8.61 -12.99 -15.13
C TYR A 196 -7.49 -13.06 -16.18
N LYS A 197 -7.53 -12.22 -17.21
CA LYS A 197 -6.44 -12.09 -18.18
C LYS A 197 -5.30 -11.20 -17.71
N GLY A 198 -5.42 -10.53 -16.56
CA GLY A 198 -4.43 -9.56 -16.07
C GLY A 198 -4.45 -8.21 -16.79
N GLU A 199 -5.46 -7.96 -17.62
CA GLU A 199 -5.68 -6.67 -18.30
C GLU A 199 -6.24 -5.60 -17.34
N LEU A 200 -6.89 -6.05 -16.25
CA LEU A 200 -7.42 -5.22 -15.18
C LEU A 200 -6.69 -5.56 -13.87
N THR A 201 -5.95 -4.60 -13.33
CA THR A 201 -5.17 -4.80 -12.12
C THR A 201 -6.03 -4.69 -10.86
N ARG A 202 -5.51 -5.23 -9.75
CA ARG A 202 -6.11 -5.12 -8.42
C ARG A 202 -6.34 -3.65 -8.02
N ASP A 203 -5.34 -2.77 -8.23
CA ASP A 203 -5.46 -1.35 -7.91
C ASP A 203 -6.53 -0.65 -8.73
N ARG A 204 -6.62 -0.99 -10.02
CA ARG A 204 -7.68 -0.46 -10.89
C ARG A 204 -9.06 -0.91 -10.40
N LEU A 205 -9.19 -2.15 -9.93
CA LEU A 205 -10.44 -2.64 -9.37
C LEU A 205 -10.78 -1.92 -8.06
N ALA A 206 -9.81 -1.79 -7.15
CA ALA A 206 -9.97 -1.06 -5.89
C ALA A 206 -10.40 0.40 -6.10
N SER A 207 -9.92 1.05 -7.16
CA SER A 207 -10.28 2.44 -7.49
C SER A 207 -11.77 2.65 -7.81
N PHE A 208 -12.55 1.57 -7.97
CA PHE A 208 -14.01 1.64 -8.12
C PHE A 208 -14.75 1.87 -6.78
N ALA A 209 -14.14 1.58 -5.64
CA ALA A 209 -14.78 1.69 -4.33
C ALA A 209 -15.49 3.05 -4.09
N PRO A 210 -14.88 4.23 -4.37
CA PRO A 210 -15.58 5.50 -4.20
C PRO A 210 -16.82 5.66 -5.09
N THR A 211 -16.84 5.03 -6.26
CA THR A 211 -18.00 5.02 -7.15
C THR A 211 -19.08 4.09 -6.62
N ALA A 212 -18.71 2.88 -6.18
CA ALA A 212 -19.62 1.92 -5.57
C ALA A 212 -20.34 2.51 -4.35
N MET A 213 -19.61 3.20 -3.49
CA MET A 213 -20.15 3.81 -2.26
C MET A 213 -21.16 4.94 -2.49
N ARG A 214 -21.36 5.41 -3.73
CA ARG A 214 -22.43 6.37 -4.08
C ARG A 214 -23.81 5.71 -4.19
N PHE A 215 -23.85 4.38 -4.33
CA PHE A 215 -25.07 3.61 -4.43
C PHE A 215 -25.36 2.96 -3.09
N ASP A 216 -26.47 3.32 -2.42
CA ASP A 216 -26.84 2.75 -1.12
C ASP A 216 -26.97 1.23 -1.15
N LEU A 217 -27.45 0.69 -2.29
CA LEU A 217 -27.58 -0.75 -2.53
C LEU A 217 -26.23 -1.52 -2.51
N LEU A 218 -25.13 -0.82 -2.77
CA LEU A 218 -23.78 -1.41 -2.83
C LEU A 218 -22.95 -1.16 -1.57
N ARG A 219 -23.47 -0.40 -0.60
CA ARG A 219 -22.76 -0.18 0.67
C ARG A 219 -22.67 -1.48 1.44
N PRO A 220 -21.51 -1.84 1.97
CA PRO A 220 -21.39 -3.01 2.82
C PRO A 220 -22.37 -2.89 4.00
N ILE A 221 -23.04 -3.98 4.29
CA ILE A 221 -23.84 -4.09 5.51
C ILE A 221 -22.84 -4.12 6.65
N ALA A 222 -22.86 -3.09 7.49
CA ALA A 222 -21.99 -2.95 8.65
C ALA A 222 -22.37 -3.97 9.73
#